data_d3d4f95ad500e5c79b784afc6a63efb1
#
_entry.id   d3d4f95ad500e5c79b784afc6a63efb1
#
_cell.length_a   1.000
_cell.length_b   1.000
_cell.length_c   1.000
_cell.angle_alpha   90.00
_cell.angle_beta   90.00
_cell.angle_gamma   90.00
#
_symmetry.space_group_name_H-M   'P 1'
#
loop_
_entity.id
_entity.type
_entity.pdbx_description
1 polymer ?
#
loop_
_entity_poly.entity_id
_entity_poly.type
_entity_poly.pdbx_seq_one_letter_code
_entity_poly.pdbx_strand_id
1 'polypeptide(L)'
;MKTALITGITGQDGSYLAEFLLSKGYRVVGMVRRSSTINFDRIKHIQNDVELAQGDLLDQMSLVDILREYRPEEVYNLAAQSFVPTSWKQPVLTGEFTALGVTRMLEAIRMTDPAIRFYQASSSEMFGKVVEVPQRETTPFYPRSPYGVAKVYGHWITVNYRESYNLFACSGILFNHESPRRGLEFVTHKVTHGVAKIKLGKADELHLGNLESRRDWGYAGDYVQAMWLMLQHDKPDDFVVATGETH
;
A
#
# COMPACT_ATOMS: atom_id res chain seq x y z
N MET A 1 -0.14 -22.17 12.18
CA MET A 1 -0.18 -21.47 10.86
C MET A 1 -0.54 -20.03 11.19
N LYS A 2 0.32 -19.06 10.83
CA LYS A 2 0.03 -17.63 11.06
C LYS A 2 -1.08 -17.14 10.15
N THR A 3 -1.92 -16.23 10.64
CA THR A 3 -2.96 -15.56 9.85
C THR A 3 -2.53 -14.13 9.56
N ALA A 4 -2.62 -13.70 8.30
CA ALA A 4 -2.36 -12.33 7.85
C ALA A 4 -3.61 -11.71 7.25
N LEU A 5 -3.91 -10.47 7.67
CA LEU A 5 -4.95 -9.64 7.05
C LEU A 5 -4.29 -8.65 6.08
N ILE A 6 -4.75 -8.60 4.84
CA ILE A 6 -4.29 -7.66 3.82
C ILE A 6 -5.45 -6.74 3.44
N THR A 7 -5.35 -5.45 3.77
CA THR A 7 -6.24 -4.46 3.17
C THR A 7 -5.75 -4.12 1.75
N GLY A 8 -6.67 -3.97 0.80
CA GLY A 8 -6.28 -3.70 -0.59
C GLY A 8 -5.70 -4.91 -1.34
N ILE A 9 -6.11 -6.13 -0.97
CA ILE A 9 -5.65 -7.39 -1.59
C ILE A 9 -5.83 -7.42 -3.12
N THR A 10 -6.82 -6.72 -3.67
CA THR A 10 -7.09 -6.65 -5.12
C THR A 10 -6.18 -5.66 -5.87
N GLY A 11 -5.32 -4.94 -5.16
CA GLY A 11 -4.29 -4.07 -5.74
C GLY A 11 -3.09 -4.86 -6.28
N GLN A 12 -2.13 -4.14 -6.91
CA GLN A 12 -0.87 -4.74 -7.35
C GLN A 12 -0.16 -5.43 -6.17
N ASP A 13 0.21 -4.65 -5.16
CA ASP A 13 1.01 -5.12 -4.03
C ASP A 13 0.26 -6.13 -3.19
N GLY A 14 -1.04 -5.91 -2.95
CA GLY A 14 -1.88 -6.84 -2.21
C GLY A 14 -1.95 -8.22 -2.85
N SER A 15 -2.01 -8.29 -4.18
CA SER A 15 -2.04 -9.57 -4.90
C SER A 15 -0.71 -10.32 -4.86
N TYR A 16 0.43 -9.62 -5.01
CA TYR A 16 1.77 -10.22 -4.86
C TYR A 16 2.04 -10.63 -3.42
N LEU A 17 1.65 -9.81 -2.44
CA LEU A 17 1.81 -10.14 -1.02
C LEU A 17 0.98 -11.38 -0.64
N ALA A 18 -0.25 -11.48 -1.14
CA ALA A 18 -1.09 -12.66 -0.89
C ALA A 18 -0.41 -13.94 -1.39
N GLU A 19 0.08 -13.96 -2.63
CA GLU A 19 0.84 -15.10 -3.19
C GLU A 19 2.08 -15.43 -2.35
N PHE A 20 2.84 -14.39 -1.99
CA PHE A 20 4.04 -14.56 -1.20
C PHE A 20 3.74 -15.17 0.18
N LEU A 21 2.71 -14.66 0.87
CA LEU A 21 2.32 -15.19 2.19
C LEU A 21 1.74 -16.60 2.11
N LEU A 22 0.96 -16.92 1.08
CA LEU A 22 0.52 -18.29 0.81
C LEU A 22 1.71 -19.25 0.63
N SER A 23 2.74 -18.83 -0.13
CA SER A 23 3.96 -19.62 -0.32
C SER A 23 4.75 -19.85 0.98
N LYS A 24 4.57 -18.98 1.97
CA LYS A 24 5.13 -19.08 3.33
C LYS A 24 4.25 -19.90 4.28
N GLY A 25 3.12 -20.43 3.82
CA GLY A 25 2.20 -21.23 4.63
C GLY A 25 1.31 -20.40 5.56
N TYR A 26 1.06 -19.12 5.25
CA TYR A 26 0.09 -18.31 5.98
C TYR A 26 -1.35 -18.64 5.56
N ARG A 27 -2.28 -18.49 6.48
CA ARG A 27 -3.69 -18.26 6.20
C ARG A 27 -3.85 -16.78 5.81
N VAL A 28 -4.29 -16.51 4.59
CA VAL A 28 -4.42 -15.15 4.06
C VAL A 28 -5.87 -14.71 4.05
N VAL A 29 -6.15 -13.61 4.72
CA VAL A 29 -7.47 -12.94 4.72
C VAL A 29 -7.32 -11.62 3.96
N GLY A 30 -8.10 -11.44 2.90
CA GLY A 30 -8.11 -10.23 2.10
C GLY A 30 -9.32 -9.35 2.40
N MET A 31 -9.10 -8.12 2.87
CA MET A 31 -10.20 -7.17 3.04
C MET A 31 -10.58 -6.56 1.70
N VAL A 32 -11.86 -6.65 1.36
CA VAL A 32 -12.47 -6.07 0.16
C VAL A 32 -13.66 -5.19 0.52
N ARG A 33 -13.82 -4.08 -0.20
CA ARG A 33 -15.01 -3.23 -0.03
C ARG A 33 -16.21 -3.85 -0.73
N ARG A 34 -17.38 -3.61 -0.18
CA ARG A 34 -18.62 -3.87 -0.91
C ARG A 34 -18.68 -2.95 -2.14
N SER A 35 -18.80 -3.54 -3.32
CA SER A 35 -18.94 -2.83 -4.58
C SER A 35 -19.99 -3.51 -5.44
N SER A 36 -20.72 -2.73 -6.24
CA SER A 36 -21.62 -3.25 -7.28
C SER A 36 -20.85 -3.91 -8.44
N THR A 37 -19.60 -3.56 -8.62
CA THR A 37 -18.69 -4.15 -9.62
C THR A 37 -17.55 -4.86 -8.90
N ILE A 38 -17.48 -6.17 -9.04
CA ILE A 38 -16.42 -6.99 -8.47
C ILE A 38 -15.27 -7.03 -9.47
N ASN A 39 -14.06 -6.68 -9.02
CA ASN A 39 -12.83 -6.84 -9.81
C ASN A 39 -11.81 -7.61 -9.00
N PHE A 40 -11.67 -8.90 -9.27
CA PHE A 40 -10.71 -9.81 -8.66
C PHE A 40 -9.65 -10.31 -9.65
N ASP A 41 -9.48 -9.64 -10.80
CA ASP A 41 -8.59 -10.11 -11.86
C ASP A 41 -7.18 -10.41 -11.38
N ARG A 42 -6.63 -9.59 -10.46
CA ARG A 42 -5.27 -9.76 -9.93
C ARG A 42 -5.12 -10.93 -8.96
N ILE A 43 -6.21 -11.39 -8.35
CA ILE A 43 -6.22 -12.49 -7.37
C ILE A 43 -7.00 -13.71 -7.84
N LYS A 44 -7.53 -13.68 -9.08
CA LYS A 44 -8.39 -14.74 -9.62
C LYS A 44 -7.75 -16.13 -9.51
N HIS A 45 -6.46 -16.24 -9.75
CA HIS A 45 -5.71 -17.51 -9.76
C HIS A 45 -5.44 -18.05 -8.34
N ILE A 46 -5.59 -17.23 -7.29
CA ILE A 46 -5.47 -17.63 -5.88
C ILE A 46 -6.78 -17.45 -5.10
N GLN A 47 -7.89 -17.18 -5.79
CA GLN A 47 -9.16 -16.82 -5.15
C GLN A 47 -9.69 -17.92 -4.22
N ASN A 48 -9.38 -19.19 -4.50
CA ASN A 48 -9.78 -20.33 -3.67
C ASN A 48 -8.83 -20.58 -2.49
N ASP A 49 -7.68 -19.94 -2.47
CA ASP A 49 -6.64 -20.11 -1.46
C ASP A 49 -6.65 -18.96 -0.42
N VAL A 50 -7.43 -17.90 -0.67
CA VAL A 50 -7.59 -16.75 0.21
C VAL A 50 -9.02 -16.62 0.73
N GLU A 51 -9.16 -16.14 1.96
CA GLU A 51 -10.46 -15.79 2.52
C GLU A 51 -10.73 -14.31 2.26
N LEU A 52 -11.94 -13.97 1.79
CA LEU A 52 -12.31 -12.57 1.54
C LEU A 52 -13.26 -12.07 2.62
N ALA A 53 -12.80 -11.07 3.37
CA ALA A 53 -13.57 -10.38 4.39
C ALA A 53 -14.10 -9.05 3.87
N GLN A 54 -15.38 -8.77 4.09
CA GLN A 54 -15.98 -7.50 3.68
C GLN A 54 -15.75 -6.43 4.75
N GLY A 55 -15.07 -5.33 4.40
CA GLY A 55 -14.83 -4.20 5.29
C GLY A 55 -14.43 -2.94 4.55
N ASP A 56 -14.47 -1.80 5.24
CA ASP A 56 -14.12 -0.50 4.68
C ASP A 56 -13.28 0.30 5.69
N LEU A 57 -12.20 0.94 5.24
CA LEU A 57 -11.40 1.85 6.07
C LEU A 57 -12.18 3.08 6.56
N LEU A 58 -13.35 3.35 6.00
CA LEU A 58 -14.27 4.39 6.49
C LEU A 58 -15.17 3.89 7.63
N ASP A 59 -15.28 2.57 7.81
CA ASP A 59 -16.16 1.95 8.82
C ASP A 59 -15.34 1.27 9.92
N GLN A 60 -15.20 1.96 11.04
CA GLN A 60 -14.49 1.49 12.22
C GLN A 60 -14.98 0.12 12.71
N MET A 61 -16.30 -0.10 12.71
CA MET A 61 -16.86 -1.33 13.25
C MET A 61 -16.55 -2.53 12.37
N SER A 62 -16.59 -2.37 11.03
CA SER A 62 -16.21 -3.46 10.12
C SER A 62 -14.77 -3.92 10.33
N LEU A 63 -13.85 -3.00 10.68
CA LEU A 63 -12.46 -3.33 10.98
C LEU A 63 -12.34 -4.13 12.28
N VAL A 64 -13.03 -3.70 13.33
CA VAL A 64 -13.07 -4.39 14.62
C VAL A 64 -13.64 -5.81 14.46
N ASP A 65 -14.73 -5.96 13.72
CA ASP A 65 -15.39 -7.25 13.50
C ASP A 65 -14.48 -8.21 12.75
N ILE A 66 -13.79 -7.76 11.67
CA ILE A 66 -12.81 -8.55 10.94
C ILE A 66 -11.67 -9.02 11.85
N LEU A 67 -11.10 -8.13 12.66
CA LEU A 67 -10.01 -8.49 13.56
C LEU A 67 -10.45 -9.52 14.61
N ARG A 68 -11.68 -9.41 15.13
CA ARG A 68 -12.24 -10.38 16.08
C ARG A 68 -12.55 -11.74 15.47
N GLU A 69 -13.07 -11.74 14.24
CA GLU A 69 -13.46 -12.96 13.53
C GLU A 69 -12.24 -13.74 13.09
N TYR A 70 -11.29 -13.09 12.39
CA TYR A 70 -10.15 -13.78 11.77
C TYR A 70 -8.90 -13.87 12.66
N ARG A 71 -8.78 -13.04 13.69
CA ARG A 71 -7.69 -12.99 14.67
C ARG A 71 -6.32 -13.05 14.01
N PRO A 72 -6.00 -12.10 13.11
CA PRO A 72 -4.72 -12.11 12.42
C PRO A 72 -3.57 -11.78 13.39
N GLU A 73 -2.43 -12.43 13.23
CA GLU A 73 -1.19 -12.04 13.90
C GLU A 73 -0.47 -10.89 13.19
N GLU A 74 -0.75 -10.70 11.90
CA GLU A 74 -0.13 -9.67 11.07
C GLU A 74 -1.20 -8.94 10.24
N VAL A 75 -1.11 -7.61 10.20
CA VAL A 75 -1.99 -6.76 9.38
C VAL A 75 -1.14 -5.93 8.43
N TYR A 76 -1.38 -6.07 7.13
CA TYR A 76 -0.73 -5.31 6.06
C TYR A 76 -1.72 -4.28 5.51
N ASN A 77 -1.55 -3.02 5.88
CA ASN A 77 -2.44 -1.94 5.47
C ASN A 77 -1.97 -1.30 4.16
N LEU A 78 -2.43 -1.85 3.03
CA LEU A 78 -2.08 -1.41 1.68
C LEU A 78 -3.19 -0.58 1.03
N ALA A 79 -4.43 -0.65 1.54
CA ALA A 79 -5.56 0.05 0.97
C ALA A 79 -5.39 1.57 1.08
N ALA A 80 -5.46 2.24 -0.05
CA ALA A 80 -5.40 3.70 -0.15
C ALA A 80 -6.00 4.17 -1.48
N GLN A 81 -6.30 5.46 -1.58
CA GLN A 81 -6.50 6.12 -2.86
C GLN A 81 -5.11 6.50 -3.39
N SER A 82 -4.49 5.66 -4.23
CA SER A 82 -3.07 5.73 -4.57
C SER A 82 -2.72 6.55 -5.82
N PHE A 83 -3.71 6.89 -6.66
CA PHE A 83 -3.48 7.66 -7.88
C PHE A 83 -3.44 9.16 -7.56
N VAL A 84 -2.24 9.74 -7.53
CA VAL A 84 -1.97 11.13 -7.14
C VAL A 84 -2.88 12.15 -7.83
N PRO A 85 -3.13 12.10 -9.17
CA PRO A 85 -4.01 13.05 -9.84
C PRO A 85 -5.45 13.06 -9.29
N THR A 86 -5.98 11.93 -8.84
CA THR A 86 -7.31 11.85 -8.22
C THR A 86 -7.35 12.60 -6.88
N SER A 87 -6.25 12.62 -6.14
CA SER A 87 -6.20 13.32 -4.85
C SER A 87 -6.46 14.82 -4.95
N TRP A 88 -6.14 15.44 -6.09
CA TRP A 88 -6.46 16.86 -6.37
C TRP A 88 -7.93 17.08 -6.64
N LYS A 89 -8.63 16.08 -7.20
CA LYS A 89 -10.06 16.17 -7.49
C LYS A 89 -10.92 15.76 -6.29
N GLN A 90 -10.38 14.92 -5.41
CA GLN A 90 -11.08 14.36 -4.25
C GLN A 90 -10.20 14.43 -2.99
N PRO A 91 -9.76 15.64 -2.56
CA PRO A 91 -8.80 15.77 -1.45
C PRO A 91 -9.37 15.29 -0.11
N VAL A 92 -10.65 15.56 0.17
CA VAL A 92 -11.32 15.14 1.40
C VAL A 92 -11.40 13.61 1.46
N LEU A 93 -11.89 12.97 0.39
CA LEU A 93 -11.99 11.51 0.33
C LEU A 93 -10.61 10.84 0.42
N THR A 94 -9.58 11.44 -0.19
CA THR A 94 -8.19 10.97 -0.06
C THR A 94 -7.73 11.03 1.40
N GLY A 95 -8.04 12.11 2.12
CA GLY A 95 -7.75 12.23 3.56
C GLY A 95 -8.48 11.19 4.40
N GLU A 96 -9.77 10.98 4.14
CA GLU A 96 -10.58 10.00 4.88
C GLU A 96 -10.03 8.57 4.74
N PHE A 97 -9.73 8.12 3.51
CA PHE A 97 -9.21 6.78 3.26
C PHE A 97 -7.75 6.61 3.64
N THR A 98 -6.90 7.53 3.15
CA THR A 98 -5.44 7.32 3.15
C THR A 98 -4.80 7.83 4.43
N ALA A 99 -5.44 8.80 5.14
CA ALA A 99 -4.97 9.30 6.43
C ALA A 99 -5.79 8.70 7.58
N LEU A 100 -7.06 9.09 7.75
CA LEU A 100 -7.87 8.64 8.88
C LEU A 100 -8.17 7.14 8.86
N GLY A 101 -8.18 6.50 7.68
CA GLY A 101 -8.28 5.05 7.58
C GLY A 101 -7.15 4.32 8.31
N VAL A 102 -5.94 4.88 8.37
CA VAL A 102 -4.81 4.33 9.14
C VAL A 102 -5.11 4.40 10.64
N THR A 103 -5.61 5.54 11.12
CA THR A 103 -6.01 5.70 12.54
C THR A 103 -7.09 4.70 12.91
N ARG A 104 -8.11 4.52 12.06
CA ARG A 104 -9.19 3.56 12.32
C ARG A 104 -8.65 2.12 12.43
N MET A 105 -7.72 1.72 11.58
CA MET A 105 -7.13 0.38 11.66
C MET A 105 -6.26 0.23 12.91
N LEU A 106 -5.44 1.21 13.25
CA LEU A 106 -4.62 1.19 14.47
C LEU A 106 -5.48 1.16 15.74
N GLU A 107 -6.58 1.93 15.79
CA GLU A 107 -7.56 1.89 16.89
C GLU A 107 -8.26 0.53 16.95
N ALA A 108 -8.66 -0.04 15.81
CA ALA A 108 -9.25 -1.37 15.78
C ALA A 108 -8.29 -2.43 16.37
N ILE A 109 -7.01 -2.38 16.01
CA ILE A 109 -5.95 -3.25 16.57
C ILE A 109 -5.83 -3.01 18.07
N ARG A 110 -5.65 -1.76 18.51
CA ARG A 110 -5.50 -1.41 19.93
C ARG A 110 -6.68 -1.91 20.79
N MET A 111 -7.90 -1.85 20.25
CA MET A 111 -9.14 -2.25 20.94
C MET A 111 -9.39 -3.76 20.92
N THR A 112 -8.80 -4.49 19.97
CA THR A 112 -9.05 -5.93 19.80
C THR A 112 -7.91 -6.78 20.30
N ASP A 113 -6.72 -6.61 19.76
CA ASP A 113 -5.50 -7.33 20.14
C ASP A 113 -4.24 -6.49 19.86
N PRO A 114 -3.66 -5.83 20.88
CA PRO A 114 -2.43 -5.03 20.73
C PRO A 114 -1.18 -5.85 20.36
N ALA A 115 -1.23 -7.18 20.38
CA ALA A 115 -0.12 -8.04 19.98
C ALA A 115 -0.01 -8.19 18.46
N ILE A 116 -1.01 -7.78 17.69
CA ILE A 116 -1.00 -7.79 16.23
C ILE A 116 0.15 -6.92 15.71
N ARG A 117 0.97 -7.49 14.83
CA ARG A 117 2.00 -6.75 14.11
C ARG A 117 1.39 -6.02 12.92
N PHE A 118 1.61 -4.72 12.85
CA PHE A 118 1.00 -3.85 11.85
C PHE A 118 2.04 -3.28 10.89
N TYR A 119 1.79 -3.41 9.61
CA TYR A 119 2.55 -2.77 8.53
C TYR A 119 1.71 -1.67 7.88
N GLN A 120 2.28 -0.46 7.80
CA GLN A 120 1.72 0.67 7.07
C GLN A 120 2.46 0.89 5.75
N ALA A 121 1.75 0.85 4.63
CA ALA A 121 2.29 1.28 3.35
C ALA A 121 2.41 2.80 3.32
N SER A 122 3.59 3.31 3.66
CA SER A 122 4.00 4.70 3.45
C SER A 122 4.50 4.89 2.00
N SER A 123 5.01 6.06 1.64
CA SER A 123 5.33 6.36 0.24
C SER A 123 6.45 7.39 0.13
N SER A 124 7.32 7.28 -0.87
CA SER A 124 8.30 8.29 -1.24
C SER A 124 7.68 9.64 -1.64
N GLU A 125 6.39 9.67 -2.00
CA GLU A 125 5.63 10.93 -2.25
C GLU A 125 5.53 11.83 -0.99
N MET A 126 5.83 11.27 0.20
CA MET A 126 5.96 12.06 1.43
C MET A 126 7.15 13.03 1.38
N PHE A 127 8.26 12.63 0.74
CA PHE A 127 9.44 13.49 0.58
C PHE A 127 9.15 14.70 -0.30
N GLY A 128 8.33 14.56 -1.34
CA GLY A 128 7.81 15.63 -2.19
C GLY A 128 8.88 16.55 -2.76
N LYS A 129 9.02 17.78 -2.22
CA LYS A 129 10.14 18.67 -2.54
C LYS A 129 11.34 18.24 -1.71
N VAL A 130 12.12 17.34 -2.29
CA VAL A 130 13.26 16.68 -1.67
C VAL A 130 14.28 17.69 -1.14
N VAL A 131 14.69 17.54 0.12
CA VAL A 131 15.64 18.43 0.80
C VAL A 131 17.06 17.84 0.90
N GLU A 132 17.19 16.53 0.71
CA GLU A 132 18.49 15.83 0.66
C GLU A 132 18.44 14.60 -0.25
N VAL A 133 19.60 14.19 -0.76
CA VAL A 133 19.78 13.00 -1.62
C VAL A 133 21.03 12.26 -1.15
N PRO A 134 20.97 10.93 -0.93
CA PRO A 134 19.78 10.07 -0.99
C PRO A 134 18.82 10.32 0.18
N GLN A 135 17.52 10.05 -0.02
CA GLN A 135 16.52 10.11 1.04
C GLN A 135 16.72 8.94 2.01
N ARG A 136 16.46 9.20 3.28
CA ARG A 136 16.57 8.26 4.39
C ARG A 136 15.31 8.33 5.24
N GLU A 137 15.19 7.45 6.24
CA GLU A 137 14.09 7.45 7.21
C GLU A 137 14.00 8.77 8.00
N THR A 138 15.13 9.44 8.19
CA THR A 138 15.24 10.72 8.92
C THR A 138 15.09 11.96 8.01
N THR A 139 14.99 11.79 6.70
CA THR A 139 14.82 12.91 5.75
C THR A 139 13.48 13.61 6.00
N PRO A 140 13.46 14.93 6.20
CA PRO A 140 12.22 15.67 6.42
C PRO A 140 11.23 15.53 5.26
N PHE A 141 9.96 15.33 5.57
CA PHE A 141 8.89 15.28 4.59
C PHE A 141 8.44 16.67 4.17
N TYR A 142 8.25 16.86 2.86
CA TYR A 142 7.68 18.07 2.29
C TYR A 142 6.72 17.72 1.13
N PRO A 143 5.56 17.07 1.45
CA PRO A 143 4.65 16.54 0.44
C PRO A 143 4.11 17.63 -0.49
N ARG A 144 3.87 17.26 -1.75
CA ARG A 144 3.45 18.19 -2.81
C ARG A 144 2.08 17.82 -3.41
N SER A 145 1.36 16.93 -2.77
CA SER A 145 0.00 16.53 -3.20
C SER A 145 -0.86 16.19 -1.98
N PRO A 146 -2.21 16.26 -2.08
CA PRO A 146 -3.11 15.80 -1.02
C PRO A 146 -2.86 14.33 -0.65
N TYR A 147 -2.50 13.48 -1.63
CA TYR A 147 -2.07 12.10 -1.39
C TYR A 147 -0.82 12.03 -0.51
N GLY A 148 0.24 12.79 -0.87
CA GLY A 148 1.47 12.85 -0.09
C GLY A 148 1.23 13.33 1.35
N VAL A 149 0.39 14.36 1.54
CA VAL A 149 -0.01 14.85 2.86
C VAL A 149 -0.74 13.77 3.66
N ALA A 150 -1.68 13.06 3.03
CA ALA A 150 -2.40 11.96 3.68
C ALA A 150 -1.46 10.81 4.09
N LYS A 151 -0.45 10.50 3.27
CA LYS A 151 0.58 9.51 3.60
C LYS A 151 1.49 9.96 4.74
N VAL A 152 1.85 11.24 4.82
CA VAL A 152 2.60 11.82 5.96
C VAL A 152 1.80 11.67 7.25
N TYR A 153 0.49 11.96 7.23
CA TYR A 153 -0.36 11.73 8.39
C TYR A 153 -0.36 10.25 8.79
N GLY A 154 -0.59 9.34 7.82
CA GLY A 154 -0.60 7.89 8.07
C GLY A 154 0.71 7.37 8.66
N HIS A 155 1.85 7.88 8.19
CA HIS A 155 3.17 7.57 8.73
C HIS A 155 3.30 8.04 10.18
N TRP A 156 3.06 9.32 10.46
CA TRP A 156 3.24 9.86 11.81
C TRP A 156 2.25 9.31 12.83
N ILE A 157 1.01 9.00 12.43
CA ILE A 157 0.08 8.34 13.35
C ILE A 157 0.53 6.90 13.67
N THR A 158 1.17 6.21 12.72
CA THR A 158 1.77 4.88 12.96
C THR A 158 2.91 4.97 13.97
N VAL A 159 3.82 5.94 13.83
CA VAL A 159 4.88 6.23 14.79
C VAL A 159 4.28 6.55 16.17
N ASN A 160 3.28 7.42 16.21
CA ASN A 160 2.63 7.81 17.47
C ASN A 160 2.03 6.60 18.21
N TYR A 161 1.34 5.69 17.49
CA TYR A 161 0.76 4.50 18.11
C TYR A 161 1.83 3.49 18.57
N ARG A 162 2.92 3.37 17.83
CA ARG A 162 4.09 2.58 18.23
C ARG A 162 4.65 3.08 19.57
N GLU A 163 4.86 4.40 19.71
CA GLU A 163 5.47 5.00 20.88
C GLU A 163 4.50 5.15 22.06
N SER A 164 3.25 5.55 21.82
CA SER A 164 2.28 5.84 22.88
C SER A 164 1.60 4.60 23.44
N TYR A 165 1.38 3.58 22.60
CA TYR A 165 0.64 2.37 22.98
C TYR A 165 1.49 1.10 22.89
N ASN A 166 2.78 1.22 22.58
CA ASN A 166 3.70 0.08 22.43
C ASN A 166 3.20 -0.97 21.41
N LEU A 167 2.52 -0.52 20.35
CA LEU A 167 2.13 -1.42 19.26
C LEU A 167 3.35 -1.79 18.41
N PHE A 168 3.41 -3.03 17.95
CA PHE A 168 4.37 -3.41 16.93
C PHE A 168 3.90 -2.88 15.56
N ALA A 169 4.28 -1.64 15.22
CA ALA A 169 3.83 -0.96 14.01
C ALA A 169 5.03 -0.45 13.21
N CYS A 170 5.17 -0.95 11.97
CA CYS A 170 6.24 -0.56 11.03
C CYS A 170 5.68 0.26 9.88
N SER A 171 6.47 1.20 9.35
CA SER A 171 6.15 1.90 8.11
C SER A 171 7.19 1.61 7.03
N GLY A 172 6.74 1.15 5.86
CA GLY A 172 7.59 1.04 4.67
C GLY A 172 7.46 2.29 3.80
N ILE A 173 8.51 3.11 3.70
CA ILE A 173 8.59 4.27 2.82
C ILE A 173 9.02 3.78 1.44
N LEU A 174 8.03 3.34 0.67
CA LEU A 174 8.27 2.68 -0.60
C LEU A 174 8.46 3.69 -1.73
N PHE A 175 9.52 3.50 -2.50
CA PHE A 175 9.69 4.14 -3.80
C PHE A 175 8.82 3.47 -4.85
N ASN A 176 8.82 3.97 -6.10
CA ASN A 176 7.97 3.41 -7.12
C ASN A 176 8.35 1.95 -7.41
N HIS A 177 7.35 1.11 -7.51
CA HIS A 177 7.55 -0.30 -7.83
C HIS A 177 6.44 -0.77 -8.76
N GLU A 178 6.83 -1.52 -9.73
CA GLU A 178 6.05 -1.80 -10.92
C GLU A 178 5.93 -3.30 -11.17
N SER A 179 4.93 -3.67 -11.96
CA SER A 179 4.73 -5.05 -12.40
C SER A 179 3.73 -5.11 -13.55
N PRO A 180 3.52 -6.27 -14.20
CA PRO A 180 2.41 -6.48 -15.13
C PRO A 180 1.02 -6.22 -14.53
N ARG A 181 0.90 -6.16 -13.20
CA ARG A 181 -0.37 -5.87 -12.49
C ARG A 181 -0.56 -4.40 -12.15
N ARG A 182 0.35 -3.52 -12.55
CA ARG A 182 0.22 -2.07 -12.34
C ARG A 182 -1.03 -1.54 -13.04
N GLY A 183 -1.73 -0.55 -12.45
CA GLY A 183 -2.87 0.11 -13.10
C GLY A 183 -2.47 0.82 -14.39
N LEU A 184 -3.37 0.84 -15.39
CA LEU A 184 -3.12 1.48 -16.70
C LEU A 184 -2.90 3.00 -16.60
N GLU A 185 -3.34 3.61 -15.51
CA GLU A 185 -3.16 5.04 -15.22
C GLU A 185 -1.72 5.40 -14.83
N PHE A 186 -0.91 4.42 -14.43
CA PHE A 186 0.49 4.63 -14.04
C PHE A 186 1.42 4.57 -15.25
N VAL A 187 2.48 5.39 -15.22
CA VAL A 187 3.32 5.69 -16.39
C VAL A 187 3.91 4.46 -17.06
N THR A 188 4.42 3.49 -16.33
CA THR A 188 5.06 2.29 -16.88
C THR A 188 4.06 1.43 -17.67
N HIS A 189 2.90 1.12 -17.08
CA HIS A 189 1.87 0.36 -17.79
C HIS A 189 1.21 1.19 -18.90
N LYS A 190 1.01 2.50 -18.69
CA LYS A 190 0.53 3.42 -19.73
C LYS A 190 1.44 3.40 -20.97
N VAL A 191 2.76 3.43 -20.76
CA VAL A 191 3.74 3.41 -21.84
C VAL A 191 3.73 2.09 -22.59
N THR A 192 3.85 0.96 -21.89
CA THR A 192 3.87 -0.38 -22.53
C THR A 192 2.58 -0.66 -23.30
N HIS A 193 1.43 -0.31 -22.71
CA HIS A 193 0.13 -0.45 -23.37
C HIS A 193 -0.02 0.49 -24.57
N GLY A 194 0.42 1.74 -24.47
CA GLY A 194 0.39 2.72 -25.55
C GLY A 194 1.25 2.30 -26.73
N VAL A 195 2.49 1.86 -26.47
CA VAL A 195 3.40 1.33 -27.52
C VAL A 195 2.79 0.12 -28.21
N ALA A 196 2.18 -0.81 -27.46
CA ALA A 196 1.50 -1.96 -28.06
C ALA A 196 0.33 -1.53 -28.96
N LYS A 197 -0.46 -0.52 -28.57
CA LYS A 197 -1.53 0.03 -29.42
C LYS A 197 -1.02 0.63 -30.70
N ILE A 198 0.05 1.43 -30.64
CA ILE A 198 0.68 2.05 -31.80
C ILE A 198 1.18 0.94 -32.76
N LYS A 199 1.90 -0.05 -32.21
CA LYS A 199 2.40 -1.17 -33.02
C LYS A 199 1.31 -1.98 -33.73
N LEU A 200 0.13 -2.07 -33.13
CA LEU A 200 -1.03 -2.77 -33.68
C LEU A 200 -1.92 -1.87 -34.56
N GLY A 201 -1.52 -0.63 -34.86
CA GLY A 201 -2.30 0.34 -35.65
C GLY A 201 -3.61 0.76 -34.97
N LYS A 202 -3.68 0.68 -33.64
CA LYS A 202 -4.86 1.07 -32.82
C LYS A 202 -4.74 2.46 -32.20
N ALA A 203 -3.61 3.11 -32.36
CA ALA A 203 -3.32 4.49 -31.98
C ALA A 203 -2.13 4.99 -32.78
N ASP A 204 -2.04 6.31 -32.99
CA ASP A 204 -0.96 6.95 -33.73
C ASP A 204 0.08 7.56 -32.81
N GLU A 205 -0.30 7.88 -31.58
CA GLU A 205 0.56 8.59 -30.61
C GLU A 205 0.28 8.18 -29.17
N LEU A 206 1.24 8.50 -28.29
CA LEU A 206 1.15 8.33 -26.85
C LEU A 206 1.42 9.67 -26.15
N HIS A 207 0.41 10.17 -25.41
CA HIS A 207 0.57 11.39 -24.63
C HIS A 207 1.13 11.08 -23.23
N LEU A 208 2.29 11.66 -22.93
CA LEU A 208 2.92 11.61 -21.61
C LEU A 208 2.97 13.01 -21.00
N GLY A 209 3.14 13.09 -19.68
CA GLY A 209 3.33 14.34 -18.95
C GLY A 209 4.77 14.84 -19.05
N ASN A 210 5.37 15.24 -17.92
CA ASN A 210 6.75 15.70 -17.86
C ASN A 210 7.74 14.55 -18.15
N LEU A 211 8.45 14.64 -19.25
CA LEU A 211 9.43 13.63 -19.68
C LEU A 211 10.76 13.72 -18.92
N GLU A 212 11.04 14.85 -18.26
CA GLU A 212 12.27 15.07 -17.48
C GLU A 212 12.16 14.53 -16.03
N SER A 213 11.01 13.97 -15.68
CA SER A 213 10.81 13.43 -14.33
C SER A 213 11.58 12.14 -14.16
N ARG A 214 12.43 12.10 -13.14
CA ARG A 214 13.20 10.91 -12.76
C ARG A 214 12.55 10.18 -11.60
N ARG A 215 12.62 8.85 -11.61
CA ARG A 215 12.07 7.98 -10.55
C ARG A 215 12.98 6.77 -10.34
N ASP A 216 13.02 6.32 -9.10
CA ASP A 216 13.50 4.99 -8.75
C ASP A 216 12.33 4.01 -8.98
N TRP A 217 12.55 2.97 -9.77
CA TRP A 217 11.56 1.94 -10.06
C TRP A 217 12.09 0.56 -9.70
N GLY A 218 11.43 -0.09 -8.75
CA GLY A 218 11.69 -1.48 -8.40
C GLY A 218 10.62 -2.45 -8.92
N TYR A 219 10.79 -3.72 -8.59
CA TYR A 219 9.82 -4.78 -8.88
C TYR A 219 8.91 -5.03 -7.68
N ALA A 220 7.60 -5.04 -7.88
CA ALA A 220 6.62 -5.19 -6.79
C ALA A 220 6.79 -6.48 -5.97
N GLY A 221 7.24 -7.57 -6.60
CA GLY A 221 7.54 -8.82 -5.91
C GLY A 221 8.64 -8.72 -4.86
N ASP A 222 9.66 -7.88 -5.08
CA ASP A 222 10.73 -7.64 -4.11
C ASP A 222 10.24 -6.77 -2.96
N TYR A 223 9.39 -5.79 -3.27
CA TYR A 223 8.84 -4.88 -2.27
C TYR A 223 7.91 -5.57 -1.27
N VAL A 224 7.11 -6.56 -1.72
CA VAL A 224 6.26 -7.31 -0.79
C VAL A 224 7.07 -8.23 0.12
N GLN A 225 8.23 -8.71 -0.32
CA GLN A 225 9.17 -9.42 0.55
C GLN A 225 9.73 -8.49 1.64
N ALA A 226 10.07 -7.24 1.29
CA ALA A 226 10.51 -6.23 2.25
C ALA A 226 9.40 -5.92 3.29
N MET A 227 8.14 -5.78 2.85
CA MET A 227 6.99 -5.59 3.76
C MET A 227 6.89 -6.72 4.80
N TRP A 228 7.03 -7.96 4.34
CA TRP A 228 7.01 -9.12 5.24
C TRP A 228 8.20 -9.12 6.20
N LEU A 229 9.42 -8.86 5.71
CA LEU A 229 10.63 -8.81 6.54
C LEU A 229 10.53 -7.79 7.66
N MET A 230 9.94 -6.61 7.42
CA MET A 230 9.72 -5.58 8.45
C MET A 230 8.88 -6.11 9.62
N LEU A 231 7.88 -6.93 9.35
CA LEU A 231 7.07 -7.54 10.40
C LEU A 231 7.73 -8.78 11.05
N GLN A 232 8.84 -9.29 10.51
CA GLN A 232 9.62 -10.36 11.15
C GLN A 232 10.77 -9.81 12.02
N HIS A 233 11.02 -8.49 11.96
CA HIS A 233 12.07 -7.86 12.74
C HIS A 233 11.76 -7.91 14.25
N ASP A 234 12.80 -7.81 15.10
CA ASP A 234 12.65 -7.86 16.56
C ASP A 234 11.99 -6.60 17.13
N LYS A 235 12.20 -5.45 16.49
CA LYS A 235 11.66 -4.15 16.90
C LYS A 235 10.96 -3.47 15.74
N PRO A 236 9.83 -2.79 16.00
CA PRO A 236 9.16 -2.00 14.99
C PRO A 236 9.96 -0.74 14.65
N ASP A 237 10.04 -0.40 13.37
CA ASP A 237 10.72 0.80 12.89
C ASP A 237 10.13 1.26 11.54
N ASP A 238 10.70 2.32 10.99
CA ASP A 238 10.41 2.82 9.66
C ASP A 238 11.55 2.44 8.71
N PHE A 239 11.23 2.11 7.47
CA PHE A 239 12.21 1.59 6.50
C PHE A 239 12.00 2.20 5.12
N VAL A 240 13.06 2.78 4.57
CA VAL A 240 13.09 3.17 3.15
C VAL A 240 13.34 1.94 2.29
N VAL A 241 12.53 1.76 1.24
CA VAL A 241 12.69 0.69 0.26
C VAL A 241 12.79 1.29 -1.13
N ALA A 242 13.94 1.14 -1.75
CA ALA A 242 14.29 1.65 -3.07
C ALA A 242 15.31 0.73 -3.74
N THR A 243 15.52 0.89 -5.05
CA THR A 243 16.58 0.19 -5.78
C THR A 243 17.94 0.91 -5.64
N GLY A 244 17.90 2.21 -5.36
CA GLY A 244 19.08 3.09 -5.37
C GLY A 244 19.46 3.58 -6.76
N GLU A 245 18.67 3.20 -7.78
CA GLU A 245 18.90 3.63 -9.17
C GLU A 245 17.75 4.52 -9.65
N THR A 246 18.09 5.62 -10.33
CA THR A 246 17.11 6.61 -10.82
C THR A 246 17.17 6.68 -12.34
N HIS A 247 16.01 6.54 -12.97
CA HIS A 247 15.83 6.58 -14.42
C HIS A 247 14.99 7.76 -14.87
#